data_c4f96391544d432109e0813030ae24e4
#
_entry.id   c4f96391544d432109e0813030ae24e4
#
_cell.length_a   1.000
_cell.length_b   1.000
_cell.length_c   1.000
_cell.angle_alpha   90.00
_cell.angle_beta   90.00
_cell.angle_gamma   90.00
#
_symmetry.space_group_name_H-M   'P 1'
#
loop_
_entity.id
_entity.type
_entity.pdbx_description
1 polymer ?
#
loop_
_entity_poly.entity_id
_entity_poly.type
_entity_poly.pdbx_seq_one_letter_code
_entity_poly.pdbx_strand_id
1 'polypeptide(L)'
;LLHQGTEAIPVDFIGVQNDDPDFPRASIHRHVVNINLRAQQEALALGRPEPETRDALASQGLQPDEVNRLTPHRSYPGERPSSLVSLDNGLSAQTLGALIALYEHKVFTQAAIWNICAYDQWGVELGKVIAKRWG
;
A
#
# COMPACT_ATOMS: atom_id res chain seq x y z
N LEU A 1 -1.80 -9.38 5.95
CA LEU A 1 -1.39 -9.92 4.66
C LEU A 1 -0.06 -9.32 4.19
N LEU A 2 0.07 -7.97 4.04
CA LEU A 2 1.28 -7.32 3.50
C LEU A 2 2.54 -7.61 4.32
N HIS A 3 2.46 -7.58 5.66
CA HIS A 3 3.63 -7.76 6.54
C HIS A 3 3.99 -9.22 6.82
N GLN A 4 3.00 -10.12 6.94
CA GLN A 4 3.18 -11.50 7.39
C GLN A 4 2.64 -12.55 6.41
N GLY A 5 2.15 -12.12 5.23
CA GLY A 5 1.68 -13.07 4.21
C GLY A 5 2.83 -13.94 3.68
N THR A 6 2.51 -15.13 3.21
CA THR A 6 3.47 -16.06 2.59
C THR A 6 4.02 -15.53 1.28
N GLU A 7 3.20 -14.77 0.54
CA GLU A 7 3.58 -14.16 -0.74
C GLU A 7 4.02 -12.71 -0.56
N ALA A 8 5.07 -12.31 -1.27
CA ALA A 8 5.50 -10.92 -1.32
C ALA A 8 4.61 -10.13 -2.29
N ILE A 9 3.83 -9.20 -1.76
CA ILE A 9 2.94 -8.33 -2.53
C ILE A 9 3.62 -6.97 -2.66
N PRO A 10 4.02 -6.53 -3.88
CA PRO A 10 4.55 -5.19 -4.10
C PRO A 10 3.52 -4.12 -3.77
N VAL A 11 3.95 -3.05 -3.09
CA VAL A 11 3.08 -1.95 -2.66
C VAL A 11 3.55 -0.65 -3.29
N ASP A 12 2.64 0.07 -3.94
CA ASP A 12 2.90 1.44 -4.38
C ASP A 12 2.35 2.42 -3.33
N PHE A 13 3.22 3.23 -2.77
CA PHE A 13 2.86 4.35 -1.92
C PHE A 13 2.74 5.62 -2.75
N ILE A 14 1.72 6.42 -2.47
CA ILE A 14 1.52 7.72 -3.14
C ILE A 14 1.65 8.80 -2.07
N GLY A 15 2.70 9.61 -2.19
CA GLY A 15 2.99 10.72 -1.29
C GLY A 15 2.69 12.07 -1.93
N VAL A 16 1.98 12.94 -1.22
CA VAL A 16 1.69 14.31 -1.66
C VAL A 16 2.56 15.26 -0.85
N GLN A 17 3.38 16.08 -1.54
CA GLN A 17 4.39 16.91 -0.88
C GLN A 17 3.91 18.32 -0.55
N ASN A 18 2.96 18.86 -1.30
CA ASN A 18 2.44 20.21 -1.08
C ASN A 18 1.09 20.21 -0.37
N ASP A 19 0.85 21.29 0.40
CA ASP A 19 -0.43 21.51 1.05
C ASP A 19 -1.50 21.95 0.05
N ASP A 20 -2.73 21.53 0.28
CA ASP A 20 -3.90 22.15 -0.31
C ASP A 20 -4.29 23.36 0.57
N PRO A 21 -4.18 24.61 0.07
CA PRO A 21 -4.45 25.81 0.86
C PRO A 21 -5.90 25.90 1.31
N ASP A 22 -6.82 25.25 0.61
CA ASP A 22 -8.26 25.27 0.90
C ASP A 22 -8.67 24.19 1.91
N PHE A 23 -7.75 23.25 2.24
CA PHE A 23 -8.05 22.20 3.20
C PHE A 23 -7.70 22.61 4.63
N PRO A 24 -8.65 22.57 5.58
CA PRO A 24 -8.38 22.94 6.97
C PRO A 24 -7.26 22.10 7.59
N ARG A 25 -6.26 22.75 8.16
CA ARG A 25 -5.08 22.09 8.77
C ARG A 25 -4.26 21.22 7.81
N ALA A 26 -4.21 21.57 6.53
CA ALA A 26 -3.52 20.83 5.48
C ALA A 26 -2.08 20.45 5.86
N SER A 27 -1.31 21.38 6.42
CA SER A 27 0.08 21.14 6.83
C SER A 27 0.22 20.02 7.89
N ILE A 28 -0.69 19.99 8.86
CA ILE A 28 -0.70 18.95 9.90
C ILE A 28 -1.07 17.60 9.28
N HIS A 29 -2.11 17.57 8.45
CA HIS A 29 -2.51 16.35 7.75
C HIS A 29 -1.39 15.79 6.89
N ARG A 30 -0.78 16.62 6.05
CA ARG A 30 0.34 16.24 5.20
C ARG A 30 1.51 15.68 6.03
N HIS A 31 1.87 16.37 7.11
CA HIS A 31 2.96 15.94 7.98
C HIS A 31 2.70 14.53 8.56
N VAL A 32 1.52 14.33 9.15
CA VAL A 32 1.13 13.05 9.76
C VAL A 32 1.05 11.93 8.71
N VAL A 33 0.44 12.21 7.55
CA VAL A 33 0.30 11.22 6.46
C VAL A 33 1.68 10.81 5.92
N ASN A 34 2.58 11.77 5.68
CA ASN A 34 3.91 11.49 5.14
C ASN A 34 4.81 10.77 6.15
N ILE A 35 4.71 11.07 7.44
CA ILE A 35 5.41 10.29 8.49
C ILE A 35 4.89 8.86 8.49
N ASN A 36 3.58 8.67 8.47
CA ASN A 36 2.96 7.34 8.45
C ASN A 36 3.37 6.56 7.20
N LEU A 37 3.36 7.21 6.03
CA LEU A 37 3.81 6.61 4.77
C LEU A 37 5.23 6.08 4.89
N ARG A 38 6.17 6.91 5.37
CA ARG A 38 7.57 6.50 5.56
C ARG A 38 7.72 5.38 6.57
N ALA A 39 7.00 5.45 7.69
CA ALA A 39 7.01 4.40 8.70
C ALA A 39 6.49 3.06 8.15
N GLN A 40 5.46 3.08 7.30
CA GLN A 40 4.97 1.87 6.66
C GLN A 40 5.94 1.30 5.62
N GLN A 41 6.62 2.16 4.84
CA GLN A 41 7.67 1.71 3.93
C GLN A 41 8.83 1.04 4.68
N GLU A 42 9.28 1.68 5.76
CA GLU A 42 10.34 1.15 6.60
C GLU A 42 9.94 -0.18 7.26
N ALA A 43 8.73 -0.26 7.80
CA ALA A 43 8.20 -1.47 8.41
C ALA A 43 8.08 -2.63 7.40
N LEU A 44 7.72 -2.35 6.14
CA LEU A 44 7.70 -3.36 5.07
C LEU A 44 9.11 -3.78 4.65
N ALA A 45 10.04 -2.83 4.56
CA ALA A 45 11.42 -3.10 4.13
C ALA A 45 12.23 -3.85 5.19
N LEU A 46 12.23 -3.36 6.42
CA LEU A 46 13.08 -3.86 7.51
C LEU A 46 12.39 -4.96 8.34
N GLY A 47 11.08 -4.85 8.51
CA GLY A 47 10.34 -5.73 9.42
C GLY A 47 10.72 -5.52 10.89
N ARG A 48 10.49 -6.55 11.69
CA ARG A 48 10.98 -6.69 13.06
C ARG A 48 11.20 -8.17 13.35
N PRO A 49 12.46 -8.63 13.45
CA PRO A 49 12.77 -10.02 13.72
C PRO A 49 12.37 -10.44 15.14
N GLU A 50 12.23 -11.75 15.37
CA GLU A 50 11.79 -12.27 16.67
C GLU A 50 12.65 -11.82 17.86
N PRO A 51 14.00 -11.76 17.80
CA PRO A 51 14.79 -11.28 18.94
C PRO A 51 14.40 -9.87 19.38
N GLU A 52 14.31 -8.93 18.42
CA GLU A 52 13.91 -7.55 18.72
C GLU A 52 12.48 -7.47 19.25
N THR A 53 11.58 -8.32 18.74
CA THR A 53 10.21 -8.40 19.22
C THR A 53 10.15 -8.89 20.65
N ARG A 54 10.95 -9.90 21.03
CA ARG A 54 11.05 -10.41 22.39
C ARG A 54 11.54 -9.35 23.35
N ASP A 55 12.61 -8.65 22.97
CA ASP A 55 13.21 -7.59 23.79
C ASP A 55 12.22 -6.43 23.99
N ALA A 56 11.50 -6.05 22.94
CA ALA A 56 10.48 -5.00 23.00
C ALA A 56 9.27 -5.40 23.89
N LEU A 57 8.85 -6.66 23.85
CA LEU A 57 7.77 -7.15 24.71
C LEU A 57 8.21 -7.27 26.16
N ALA A 58 9.42 -7.76 26.42
CA ALA A 58 9.98 -7.86 27.75
C ALA A 58 10.16 -6.47 28.40
N SER A 59 10.60 -5.48 27.63
CA SER A 59 10.75 -4.11 28.10
C SER A 59 9.43 -3.42 28.46
N GLN A 60 8.29 -3.92 27.93
CA GLN A 60 6.94 -3.49 28.30
C GLN A 60 6.45 -4.14 29.62
N GLY A 61 7.26 -4.99 30.25
CA GLY A 61 6.95 -5.64 31.52
C GLY A 61 6.04 -6.88 31.39
N LEU A 62 5.91 -7.45 30.16
CA LEU A 62 5.13 -8.67 29.97
C LEU A 62 5.85 -9.88 30.58
N GLN A 63 5.08 -10.82 31.10
CA GLN A 63 5.62 -12.07 31.62
C GLN A 63 6.14 -12.98 30.49
N PRO A 64 7.13 -13.85 30.77
CA PRO A 64 7.78 -14.69 29.75
C PRO A 64 6.79 -15.52 28.91
N ASP A 65 5.73 -16.03 29.51
CA ASP A 65 4.70 -16.83 28.79
C ASP A 65 3.93 -15.95 27.79
N GLU A 66 3.62 -14.72 28.15
CA GLU A 66 2.97 -13.76 27.26
C GLU A 66 3.92 -13.32 26.15
N VAL A 67 5.20 -13.08 26.44
CA VAL A 67 6.22 -12.79 25.44
C VAL A 67 6.29 -13.92 24.43
N ASN A 68 6.38 -15.17 24.88
CA ASN A 68 6.42 -16.33 23.98
C ASN A 68 5.17 -16.44 23.10
N ARG A 69 4.00 -16.21 23.67
CA ARG A 69 2.72 -16.27 22.95
C ARG A 69 2.58 -15.16 21.91
N LEU A 70 3.03 -13.94 22.22
CA LEU A 70 2.84 -12.77 21.34
C LEU A 70 3.92 -12.59 20.29
N THR A 71 5.13 -13.12 20.51
CA THR A 71 6.26 -12.95 19.60
C THR A 71 5.92 -13.33 18.15
N PRO A 72 5.35 -14.51 17.84
CA PRO A 72 5.05 -14.87 16.45
C PRO A 72 4.05 -13.93 15.77
N HIS A 73 3.15 -13.32 16.55
CA HIS A 73 2.14 -12.40 16.03
C HIS A 73 2.65 -10.98 15.83
N ARG A 74 3.76 -10.62 16.46
CA ARG A 74 4.34 -9.28 16.42
C ARG A 74 5.70 -9.21 15.73
N SER A 75 6.20 -10.32 15.21
CA SER A 75 7.40 -10.39 14.38
C SER A 75 7.03 -10.29 12.90
N TYR A 76 7.82 -9.55 12.15
CA TYR A 76 7.59 -9.27 10.74
C TYR A 76 8.87 -9.56 9.97
N PRO A 77 8.82 -10.36 8.87
CA PRO A 77 10.04 -10.74 8.16
C PRO A 77 10.74 -9.57 7.46
N GLY A 78 10.03 -8.50 7.11
CA GLY A 78 10.58 -7.45 6.26
C GLY A 78 10.75 -7.90 4.80
N GLU A 79 11.69 -7.27 4.09
CA GLU A 79 12.03 -7.57 2.68
C GLU A 79 10.84 -7.51 1.72
N ARG A 80 9.84 -6.68 2.05
CA ARG A 80 8.65 -6.50 1.23
C ARG A 80 8.87 -5.36 0.25
N PRO A 81 8.80 -5.60 -1.06
CA PRO A 81 9.06 -4.58 -2.06
C PRO A 81 8.00 -3.48 -2.03
N SER A 82 8.45 -2.25 -2.12
CA SER A 82 7.55 -1.10 -2.28
C SER A 82 8.18 -0.04 -3.16
N SER A 83 7.33 0.76 -3.81
CA SER A 83 7.73 1.95 -4.56
C SER A 83 7.03 3.19 -4.01
N LEU A 84 7.59 4.35 -4.25
CA LEU A 84 7.00 5.64 -3.89
C LEU A 84 6.78 6.48 -5.14
N VAL A 85 5.54 6.86 -5.38
CA VAL A 85 5.18 7.91 -6.35
C VAL A 85 5.01 9.22 -5.58
N SER A 86 5.91 10.18 -5.81
CA SER A 86 5.86 11.50 -5.18
C SER A 86 5.12 12.48 -6.06
N LEU A 87 4.10 13.13 -5.52
CA LEU A 87 3.36 14.20 -6.18
C LEU A 87 3.83 15.56 -5.62
N ASP A 88 4.91 16.08 -6.18
CA ASP A 88 5.60 17.25 -5.65
C ASP A 88 4.80 18.55 -5.80
N ASN A 89 3.91 18.63 -6.79
CA ASN A 89 3.04 19.76 -7.04
C ASN A 89 1.64 19.65 -6.38
N GLY A 90 1.51 18.73 -5.43
CA GLY A 90 0.22 18.49 -4.76
C GLY A 90 -0.75 17.65 -5.60
N LEU A 91 -1.95 17.45 -5.06
CA LEU A 91 -3.02 16.68 -5.68
C LEU A 91 -4.00 17.61 -6.40
N SER A 92 -3.61 18.11 -7.58
CA SER A 92 -4.49 18.83 -8.48
C SER A 92 -5.27 17.88 -9.40
N ALA A 93 -6.31 18.39 -10.09
CA ALA A 93 -7.00 17.60 -11.10
C ALA A 93 -6.05 17.10 -12.21
N GLN A 94 -5.05 17.90 -12.56
CA GLN A 94 -4.03 17.54 -13.54
C GLN A 94 -3.12 16.40 -13.02
N THR A 95 -2.61 16.52 -11.79
CA THR A 95 -1.74 15.47 -11.21
C THR A 95 -2.50 14.19 -10.95
N LEU A 96 -3.77 14.26 -10.54
CA LEU A 96 -4.63 13.10 -10.40
C LEU A 96 -4.87 12.42 -11.76
N GLY A 97 -5.19 13.19 -12.80
CA GLY A 97 -5.33 12.66 -14.16
C GLY A 97 -4.06 11.98 -14.67
N ALA A 98 -2.89 12.58 -14.43
CA ALA A 98 -1.60 11.98 -14.77
C ALA A 98 -1.33 10.69 -14.00
N LEU A 99 -1.70 10.63 -12.71
CA LEU A 99 -1.58 9.42 -11.88
C LEU A 99 -2.48 8.29 -12.42
N ILE A 100 -3.72 8.59 -12.77
CA ILE A 100 -4.64 7.60 -13.37
C ILE A 100 -4.05 7.08 -14.69
N ALA A 101 -3.61 7.98 -15.58
CA ALA A 101 -3.00 7.61 -16.85
C ALA A 101 -1.73 6.74 -16.65
N LEU A 102 -0.91 7.03 -15.63
CA LEU A 102 0.24 6.21 -15.27
C LEU A 102 -0.16 4.76 -15.00
N TYR A 103 -1.22 4.55 -14.21
CA TYR A 103 -1.69 3.19 -13.91
C TYR A 103 -2.36 2.52 -15.11
N GLU A 104 -3.07 3.25 -15.96
CA GLU A 104 -3.60 2.70 -17.21
C GLU A 104 -2.45 2.21 -18.12
N HIS A 105 -1.40 3.02 -18.30
CA HIS A 105 -0.22 2.61 -19.06
C HIS A 105 0.54 1.45 -18.42
N LYS A 106 0.63 1.42 -17.08
CA LYS A 106 1.23 0.30 -16.33
C LYS A 106 0.49 -1.00 -16.62
N VAL A 107 -0.84 -1.00 -16.52
CA VAL A 107 -1.68 -2.17 -16.79
C VAL A 107 -1.55 -2.61 -18.25
N PHE A 108 -1.59 -1.67 -19.20
CA PHE A 108 -1.41 -1.98 -20.62
C PHE A 108 -0.03 -2.61 -20.90
N THR A 109 1.03 -2.03 -20.36
CA THR A 109 2.39 -2.55 -20.53
C THR A 109 2.57 -3.94 -19.95
N GLN A 110 2.05 -4.18 -18.74
CA GLN A 110 2.07 -5.49 -18.10
C GLN A 110 1.29 -6.53 -18.92
N ALA A 111 0.10 -6.16 -19.42
CA ALA A 111 -0.69 -7.03 -20.27
C ALA A 111 0.04 -7.40 -21.56
N ALA A 112 0.72 -6.44 -22.20
CA ALA A 112 1.56 -6.70 -23.38
C ALA A 112 2.72 -7.65 -23.08
N ILE A 113 3.39 -7.49 -21.92
CA ILE A 113 4.47 -8.38 -21.49
C ILE A 113 3.96 -9.81 -21.24
N TRP A 114 2.78 -9.94 -20.62
CA TRP A 114 2.17 -11.23 -20.31
C TRP A 114 1.36 -11.83 -21.46
N ASN A 115 1.26 -11.14 -22.57
CA ASN A 115 0.49 -11.54 -23.76
C ASN A 115 -1.00 -11.83 -23.42
N ILE A 116 -1.61 -10.93 -22.67
CA ILE A 116 -3.03 -10.96 -22.33
C ILE A 116 -3.72 -9.68 -22.78
N CYS A 117 -5.05 -9.74 -23.01
CA CYS A 117 -5.82 -8.55 -23.37
C CYS A 117 -5.98 -7.62 -22.17
N ALA A 118 -5.43 -6.40 -22.28
CA ALA A 118 -5.67 -5.35 -21.29
C ALA A 118 -7.14 -4.87 -21.40
N TYR A 119 -7.74 -4.54 -20.26
CA TYR A 119 -9.09 -3.94 -20.17
C TYR A 119 -10.23 -4.80 -20.70
N ASP A 120 -9.98 -6.08 -21.02
CA ASP A 120 -10.99 -7.03 -21.44
C ASP A 120 -11.31 -8.01 -20.31
N GLN A 121 -12.57 -8.15 -20.01
CA GLN A 121 -13.04 -9.02 -18.93
C GLN A 121 -14.34 -9.70 -19.30
N TRP A 122 -14.31 -11.00 -19.50
CA TRP A 122 -15.47 -11.81 -19.89
C TRP A 122 -16.65 -11.69 -18.91
N GLY A 123 -16.39 -11.53 -17.63
CA GLY A 123 -17.42 -11.29 -16.61
C GLY A 123 -18.22 -10.00 -16.83
N VAL A 124 -17.61 -8.96 -17.40
CA VAL A 124 -18.30 -7.70 -17.76
C VAL A 124 -19.28 -7.93 -18.91
N GLU A 125 -18.92 -8.75 -19.90
CA GLU A 125 -19.82 -9.12 -21.01
C GLU A 125 -21.05 -9.89 -20.49
N LEU A 126 -20.86 -10.82 -19.58
CA LEU A 126 -21.96 -11.54 -18.94
C LEU A 126 -22.91 -10.56 -18.21
N GLY A 127 -22.38 -9.59 -17.47
CA GLY A 127 -23.17 -8.55 -16.81
C GLY A 127 -24.04 -7.75 -17.79
N LYS A 128 -23.48 -7.34 -18.92
CA LYS A 128 -24.20 -6.64 -20.00
C LYS A 128 -25.33 -7.51 -20.59
N VAL A 129 -25.07 -8.80 -20.82
CA VAL A 129 -26.08 -9.75 -21.32
C VAL A 129 -27.22 -9.89 -20.32
N ILE A 130 -26.92 -10.01 -19.02
CA ILE A 130 -27.94 -10.13 -17.98
C ILE A 130 -28.76 -8.83 -17.89
N ALA A 131 -28.08 -7.67 -17.89
CA ALA A 131 -28.77 -6.37 -17.81
C ALA A 131 -29.80 -6.17 -18.90
N LYS A 132 -29.57 -6.63 -20.15
CA LYS A 132 -30.49 -6.58 -21.24
C LYS A 132 -31.81 -7.40 -21.05
N ARG A 133 -31.80 -8.31 -20.07
CA ARG A 133 -33.02 -9.09 -19.74
C ARG A 133 -33.97 -8.34 -18.80
N TRP A 134 -33.46 -7.27 -18.15
CA TRP A 134 -34.18 -6.50 -17.15
C TRP A 134 -34.69 -5.15 -17.68
N GLY A 135 -34.24 -4.73 -18.86
CA GLY A 135 -34.65 -3.51 -19.57
C GLY A 135 -35.32 -3.80 -20.89
#